data_b5e9ffaf7d5aba997f024a7001378b0e
#
_entry.id   b5e9ffaf7d5aba997f024a7001378b0e
#
_cell.length_a   1.000
_cell.length_b   1.000
_cell.length_c   1.000
_cell.angle_alpha   90.00
_cell.angle_beta   90.00
_cell.angle_gamma   90.00
#
_symmetry.space_group_name_H-M   'P 1'
#
loop_
_entity.id
_entity.type
_entity.pdbx_description
1 polymer ?
#
loop_
_entity_poly.entity_id
_entity_poly.type
_entity_poly.pdbx_seq_one_letter_code
_entity_poly.pdbx_strand_id
1 'polypeptide(L)'
;MIGVFRLESQMLPGNGKFERTGLNSDGKCKEAANTAFNYLKANGNRISGTISTTTKDYIINYQDLQGIGMTEKLALPTLIALCSIALGKPTLSSLAVLGEISIAGTMLKVDELANALQVCLDSGAKKVLLPITSAADLGTAPADLIGCFNLIFYQSAEDAVYNALGVE
;
A
#
# COMPACT_ATOMS: atom_id res chain seq x y z
N MET A 1 -9.66 0.68 -15.91
CA MET A 1 -9.99 -0.62 -15.31
C MET A 1 -9.18 -0.79 -14.03
N ILE A 2 -9.82 -1.24 -12.97
CA ILE A 2 -9.22 -1.37 -11.65
C ILE A 2 -9.00 -2.84 -11.35
N GLY A 3 -7.76 -3.21 -10.99
CA GLY A 3 -7.41 -4.59 -10.66
C GLY A 3 -7.18 -4.80 -9.18
N VAL A 4 -7.01 -6.06 -8.80
CA VAL A 4 -6.68 -6.46 -7.44
C VAL A 4 -5.29 -7.07 -7.44
N PHE A 5 -4.44 -6.60 -6.55
CA PHE A 5 -3.04 -7.00 -6.47
C PHE A 5 -2.73 -7.47 -5.06
N ARG A 6 -1.97 -8.55 -4.96
CA ARG A 6 -1.46 -9.05 -3.68
C ARG A 6 0.04 -8.84 -3.62
N LEU A 7 0.51 -8.33 -2.49
CA LEU A 7 1.93 -8.16 -2.24
C LEU A 7 2.36 -9.11 -1.12
N GLU A 8 3.39 -9.89 -1.40
CA GLU A 8 4.01 -10.75 -0.39
C GLU A 8 5.46 -10.31 -0.21
N SER A 9 5.91 -10.18 1.04
CA SER A 9 7.22 -9.64 1.34
C SER A 9 8.07 -10.60 2.14
N GLN A 10 9.38 -10.51 1.95
CA GLN A 10 10.39 -11.22 2.71
C GLN A 10 11.55 -10.29 3.04
N MET A 11 12.24 -10.58 4.13
CA MET A 11 13.40 -9.83 4.58
C MET A 11 14.48 -10.81 4.99
N LEU A 12 15.72 -10.52 4.63
CA LEU A 12 16.87 -11.36 4.99
C LEU A 12 18.07 -10.46 5.31
N PRO A 13 19.07 -11.00 6.04
CA PRO A 13 20.31 -10.26 6.27
C PRO A 13 20.97 -9.91 4.94
N GLY A 14 21.45 -8.68 4.83
CA GLY A 14 22.05 -8.20 3.60
C GLY A 14 22.64 -6.82 3.76
N ASN A 15 22.58 -6.01 2.69
CA ASN A 15 23.19 -4.71 2.65
C ASN A 15 22.32 -3.61 2.02
N GLY A 16 21.00 -3.79 2.06
CA GLY A 16 20.07 -2.75 1.60
C GLY A 16 19.54 -2.96 0.18
N LYS A 17 19.59 -4.18 -0.32
CA LYS A 17 19.07 -4.49 -1.64
C LYS A 17 17.55 -4.65 -1.59
N PHE A 18 16.87 -4.15 -2.62
CA PHE A 18 15.44 -4.31 -2.78
C PHE A 18 15.14 -5.03 -4.09
N GLU A 19 14.62 -6.24 -4.00
CA GLU A 19 14.21 -7.05 -5.16
C GLU A 19 12.70 -7.04 -5.33
N ARG A 20 12.25 -6.95 -6.57
CA ARG A 20 10.85 -6.94 -6.95
C ARG A 20 10.61 -8.03 -7.98
N THR A 21 9.62 -8.86 -7.73
CA THR A 21 9.21 -9.91 -8.68
C THR A 21 7.75 -9.72 -9.03
N GLY A 22 7.35 -10.13 -10.23
CA GLY A 22 5.97 -10.03 -10.69
C GLY A 22 5.58 -8.70 -11.31
N LEU A 23 6.44 -7.70 -11.26
CA LEU A 23 6.24 -6.43 -11.94
C LEU A 23 6.76 -6.54 -13.37
N ASN A 24 6.06 -6.89 -14.30
CA ASN A 24 6.43 -6.95 -15.71
C ASN A 24 7.64 -6.04 -16.06
N SER A 25 8.01 -5.90 -17.29
CA SER A 25 9.06 -4.99 -17.73
C SER A 25 8.63 -3.50 -17.71
N ASP A 26 7.46 -3.19 -17.15
CA ASP A 26 6.94 -1.83 -17.08
C ASP A 26 7.76 -0.99 -16.10
N GLY A 27 8.47 0.02 -16.66
CA GLY A 27 9.31 0.91 -15.86
C GLY A 27 8.54 1.74 -14.82
N LYS A 28 7.28 2.10 -15.10
CA LYS A 28 6.48 2.91 -14.18
C LYS A 28 6.09 2.12 -12.93
N CYS A 29 5.80 0.84 -13.08
CA CYS A 29 5.50 -0.01 -11.93
C CYS A 29 6.72 -0.22 -11.05
N LYS A 30 7.88 -0.42 -11.66
CA LYS A 30 9.15 -0.51 -10.93
C LYS A 30 9.50 0.80 -10.25
N GLU A 31 9.24 1.92 -10.91
CA GLU A 31 9.46 3.24 -10.34
C GLU A 31 8.57 3.49 -9.12
N ALA A 32 7.31 3.10 -9.17
CA ALA A 32 6.42 3.20 -8.02
C ALA A 32 6.93 2.39 -6.83
N ALA A 33 7.38 1.15 -7.07
CA ALA A 33 7.97 0.33 -6.03
C ALA A 33 9.24 0.97 -5.45
N ASN A 34 10.09 1.53 -6.31
CA ASN A 34 11.29 2.23 -5.88
C ASN A 34 10.96 3.49 -5.07
N THR A 35 9.89 4.20 -5.40
CA THR A 35 9.42 5.35 -4.64
C THR A 35 9.19 4.97 -3.19
N ALA A 36 8.52 3.85 -2.93
CA ALA A 36 8.27 3.37 -1.58
C ALA A 36 9.57 3.05 -0.85
N PHE A 37 10.49 2.35 -1.49
CA PHE A 37 11.75 1.98 -0.85
C PHE A 37 12.63 3.21 -0.57
N ASN A 38 12.66 4.16 -1.48
CA ASN A 38 13.38 5.42 -1.29
C ASN A 38 12.76 6.24 -0.16
N TYR A 39 11.44 6.26 -0.05
CA TYR A 39 10.77 6.90 1.08
C TYR A 39 11.18 6.23 2.39
N LEU A 40 11.20 4.90 2.43
CA LEU A 40 11.61 4.16 3.61
C LEU A 40 13.06 4.46 4.01
N LYS A 41 13.97 4.53 3.05
CA LYS A 41 15.37 4.88 3.33
C LYS A 41 15.49 6.27 3.94
N ALA A 42 14.73 7.23 3.44
CA ALA A 42 14.79 8.62 3.90
C ALA A 42 14.05 8.84 5.22
N ASN A 43 12.95 8.10 5.47
CA ASN A 43 12.01 8.41 6.54
C ASN A 43 11.69 7.22 7.46
N GLY A 44 12.37 6.10 7.31
CA GLY A 44 12.08 4.90 8.10
C GLY A 44 12.16 5.15 9.60
N ASN A 45 13.06 6.03 10.04
CA ASN A 45 13.20 6.37 11.46
C ASN A 45 11.94 7.03 12.04
N ARG A 46 11.14 7.70 11.23
CA ARG A 46 9.87 8.29 11.67
C ARG A 46 8.82 7.22 11.94
N ILE A 47 8.95 6.07 11.29
CA ILE A 47 8.04 4.94 11.47
C ILE A 47 8.50 4.11 12.65
N SER A 48 9.77 3.71 12.67
CA SER A 48 10.38 2.99 13.78
C SER A 48 11.90 3.04 13.66
N GLY A 49 12.58 3.23 14.78
CA GLY A 49 14.05 3.18 14.85
C GLY A 49 14.62 1.79 14.61
N THR A 50 13.78 0.74 14.59
CA THR A 50 14.25 -0.63 14.34
C THR A 50 14.32 -1.00 12.87
N ILE A 51 13.76 -0.18 11.99
CA ILE A 51 13.79 -0.44 10.55
C ILE A 51 15.18 -0.17 10.02
N SER A 52 15.78 -1.17 9.36
CA SER A 52 17.09 -1.02 8.73
C SER A 52 16.97 -1.24 7.22
N THR A 53 17.47 -0.28 6.46
CA THR A 53 17.60 -0.38 5.01
C THR A 53 19.06 -0.55 4.58
N THR A 54 19.98 -0.76 5.51
CA THR A 54 21.42 -0.91 5.23
C THR A 54 21.95 -2.30 5.60
N THR A 55 21.32 -2.99 6.52
CA THR A 55 21.75 -4.32 6.99
C THR A 55 20.78 -5.44 6.61
N LYS A 56 19.67 -5.11 5.96
CA LYS A 56 18.65 -6.06 5.51
C LYS A 56 18.37 -5.87 4.04
N ASP A 57 18.13 -6.98 3.36
CA ASP A 57 17.60 -6.99 2.00
C ASP A 57 16.11 -7.29 2.07
N TYR A 58 15.36 -6.73 1.12
CA TYR A 58 13.90 -6.89 1.06
C TYR A 58 13.51 -7.43 -0.31
N ILE A 59 12.52 -8.31 -0.31
CA ILE A 59 11.96 -8.87 -1.53
C ILE A 59 10.44 -8.72 -1.46
N ILE A 60 9.83 -8.18 -2.51
CA ILE A 60 8.37 -8.14 -2.65
C ILE A 60 7.98 -8.83 -3.95
N ASN A 61 7.05 -9.78 -3.85
CA ASN A 61 6.40 -10.39 -4.99
C ASN A 61 5.02 -9.75 -5.19
N TYR A 62 4.76 -9.30 -6.41
CA TYR A 62 3.50 -8.67 -6.79
C TYR A 62 2.69 -9.64 -7.64
N GLN A 63 1.44 -9.85 -7.26
CA GLN A 63 0.55 -10.75 -7.96
C GLN A 63 -0.67 -9.99 -8.48
N ASP A 64 -0.89 -10.06 -9.79
CA ASP A 64 -2.09 -9.53 -10.43
C ASP A 64 -3.17 -10.62 -10.36
N LEU A 65 -4.10 -10.47 -9.43
CA LEU A 65 -5.08 -11.53 -9.14
C LEU A 65 -6.16 -11.68 -10.20
N GLN A 66 -6.33 -10.68 -11.07
CA GLN A 66 -7.38 -10.69 -12.10
C GLN A 66 -6.82 -10.76 -13.52
N GLY A 67 -5.51 -10.74 -13.67
CA GLY A 67 -4.86 -10.85 -14.98
C GLY A 67 -5.09 -9.66 -15.92
N ILE A 68 -5.35 -8.48 -15.37
CA ILE A 68 -5.60 -7.28 -16.18
C ILE A 68 -4.35 -6.45 -16.47
N GLY A 69 -3.22 -6.81 -15.89
CA GLY A 69 -1.96 -6.08 -15.98
C GLY A 69 -1.62 -5.32 -14.71
N MET A 70 -0.35 -5.01 -14.53
CA MET A 70 0.13 -4.25 -13.37
C MET A 70 -0.29 -2.79 -13.43
N THR A 71 -0.31 -2.16 -12.27
CA THR A 71 -0.59 -0.73 -12.11
C THR A 71 0.63 -0.01 -11.56
N GLU A 72 0.76 1.27 -11.87
CA GLU A 72 1.77 2.14 -11.28
C GLU A 72 1.36 2.70 -9.89
N LYS A 73 0.18 2.33 -9.40
CA LYS A 73 -0.40 2.85 -8.15
C LYS A 73 -0.08 1.96 -6.94
N LEU A 74 1.15 1.45 -6.86
CA LEU A 74 1.54 0.49 -5.83
C LEU A 74 2.55 1.03 -4.81
N ALA A 75 2.85 2.34 -4.83
CA ALA A 75 3.85 2.89 -3.92
C ALA A 75 3.45 2.74 -2.45
N LEU A 76 2.21 3.12 -2.09
CA LEU A 76 1.77 2.99 -0.70
C LEU A 76 1.63 1.54 -0.24
N PRO A 77 1.00 0.64 -1.00
CA PRO A 77 0.98 -0.77 -0.63
C PRO A 77 2.38 -1.37 -0.48
N THR A 78 3.33 -0.96 -1.32
CA THR A 78 4.73 -1.40 -1.22
C THR A 78 5.35 -0.95 0.10
N LEU A 79 5.14 0.31 0.49
CA LEU A 79 5.65 0.84 1.75
C LEU A 79 5.07 0.06 2.94
N ILE A 80 3.77 -0.20 2.93
CA ILE A 80 3.12 -0.97 3.99
C ILE A 80 3.68 -2.38 4.08
N ALA A 81 3.88 -3.04 2.94
CA ALA A 81 4.45 -4.39 2.91
C ALA A 81 5.89 -4.42 3.45
N LEU A 82 6.70 -3.42 3.08
CA LEU A 82 8.06 -3.30 3.59
C LEU A 82 8.07 -3.10 5.11
N CYS A 83 7.23 -2.21 5.62
CA CYS A 83 7.15 -1.95 7.04
C CYS A 83 6.61 -3.15 7.83
N SER A 84 5.63 -3.84 7.26
CA SER A 84 5.07 -5.06 7.86
C SER A 84 6.16 -6.10 8.10
N ILE A 85 6.97 -6.39 7.08
CA ILE A 85 8.04 -7.39 7.24
C ILE A 85 9.17 -6.86 8.11
N ALA A 86 9.52 -5.59 8.00
CA ALA A 86 10.60 -5.00 8.80
C ALA A 86 10.27 -4.99 10.29
N LEU A 87 9.00 -4.77 10.64
CA LEU A 87 8.55 -4.74 12.03
C LEU A 87 8.05 -6.10 12.53
N GLY A 88 7.93 -7.09 11.66
CA GLY A 88 7.40 -8.40 12.04
C GLY A 88 5.93 -8.34 12.44
N LYS A 89 5.16 -7.41 11.89
CA LYS A 89 3.73 -7.21 12.22
C LYS A 89 2.88 -7.38 10.98
N PRO A 90 1.92 -8.31 11.00
CA PRO A 90 1.02 -8.47 9.84
C PRO A 90 0.09 -7.28 9.70
N THR A 91 -0.38 -7.07 8.47
CA THR A 91 -1.46 -6.10 8.22
C THR A 91 -2.76 -6.62 8.81
N LEU A 92 -3.70 -5.69 9.06
CA LEU A 92 -5.04 -6.05 9.50
C LEU A 92 -5.66 -7.02 8.49
N SER A 93 -6.49 -7.94 8.98
CA SER A 93 -7.14 -8.93 8.12
C SER A 93 -8.19 -8.28 7.22
N SER A 94 -8.35 -8.80 6.02
CA SER A 94 -9.33 -8.34 5.03
C SER A 94 -9.20 -6.84 4.72
N LEU A 95 -7.97 -6.33 4.69
CA LEU A 95 -7.66 -4.93 4.45
C LEU A 95 -7.34 -4.71 2.98
N ALA A 96 -8.01 -3.74 2.36
CA ALA A 96 -7.62 -3.19 1.07
C ALA A 96 -6.99 -1.82 1.28
N VAL A 97 -5.95 -1.50 0.52
CA VAL A 97 -5.23 -0.24 0.60
C VAL A 97 -5.48 0.55 -0.67
N LEU A 98 -6.00 1.76 -0.51
CA LEU A 98 -6.26 2.69 -1.61
C LEU A 98 -5.44 3.96 -1.45
N GLY A 99 -5.10 4.58 -2.57
CA GLY A 99 -4.34 5.83 -2.62
C GLY A 99 -2.89 5.60 -2.96
N GLU A 100 -2.20 6.72 -3.19
CA GLU A 100 -0.80 6.73 -3.59
C GLU A 100 -0.03 7.72 -2.74
N ILE A 101 1.29 7.52 -2.68
CA ILE A 101 2.20 8.49 -2.09
C ILE A 101 3.27 8.87 -3.12
N SER A 102 3.75 10.11 -3.02
CA SER A 102 4.93 10.56 -3.75
C SER A 102 6.20 10.20 -2.98
N ILE A 103 7.36 10.43 -3.58
CA ILE A 103 8.65 10.18 -2.93
C ILE A 103 8.83 11.02 -1.66
N ALA A 104 8.16 12.16 -1.56
CA ALA A 104 8.19 13.02 -0.37
C ALA A 104 7.11 12.62 0.66
N GLY A 105 6.30 11.61 0.37
CA GLY A 105 5.23 11.16 1.24
C GLY A 105 3.94 11.95 1.10
N THR A 106 3.79 12.76 0.04
CA THR A 106 2.54 13.46 -0.22
C THR A 106 1.46 12.46 -0.63
N MET A 107 0.31 12.55 0.03
CA MET A 107 -0.84 11.69 -0.26
C MET A 107 -1.57 12.17 -1.52
N LEU A 108 -1.94 11.22 -2.36
CA LEU A 108 -2.75 11.48 -3.56
C LEU A 108 -4.11 10.81 -3.37
N LYS A 109 -5.18 11.55 -3.68
CA LYS A 109 -6.53 11.02 -3.52
C LYS A 109 -6.80 9.88 -4.51
N VAL A 110 -7.78 9.05 -4.17
CA VAL A 110 -8.19 7.92 -5.00
C VAL A 110 -9.04 8.39 -6.16
N ASP A 111 -8.65 8.00 -7.37
CA ASP A 111 -9.47 8.23 -8.57
C ASP A 111 -10.59 7.19 -8.62
N GLU A 112 -11.74 7.57 -9.15
CA GLU A 112 -12.88 6.67 -9.33
C GLU A 112 -13.21 5.88 -8.04
N LEU A 113 -13.38 6.60 -6.93
CA LEU A 113 -13.52 6.00 -5.60
C LEU A 113 -14.66 4.96 -5.53
N ALA A 114 -15.82 5.26 -6.13
CA ALA A 114 -16.94 4.32 -6.12
C ALA A 114 -16.59 3.01 -6.81
N ASN A 115 -15.90 3.06 -7.95
CA ASN A 115 -15.46 1.87 -8.66
C ASN A 115 -14.40 1.10 -7.87
N ALA A 116 -13.47 1.82 -7.23
CA ALA A 116 -12.44 1.19 -6.40
C ALA A 116 -13.07 0.45 -5.21
N LEU A 117 -14.06 1.05 -4.55
CA LEU A 117 -14.77 0.41 -3.43
C LEU A 117 -15.55 -0.82 -3.89
N GLN A 118 -16.15 -0.78 -5.08
CA GLN A 118 -16.85 -1.95 -5.61
C GLN A 118 -15.88 -3.11 -5.86
N VAL A 119 -14.70 -2.81 -6.40
CA VAL A 119 -13.66 -3.84 -6.59
C VAL A 119 -13.20 -4.40 -5.23
N CYS A 120 -13.05 -3.55 -4.21
CA CYS A 120 -12.73 -4.01 -2.86
C CYS A 120 -13.79 -4.97 -2.32
N LEU A 121 -15.06 -4.64 -2.48
CA LEU A 121 -16.17 -5.49 -2.03
C LEU A 121 -16.13 -6.84 -2.75
N ASP A 122 -15.99 -6.83 -4.07
CA ASP A 122 -15.98 -8.04 -4.88
C ASP A 122 -14.79 -8.95 -4.54
N SER A 123 -13.69 -8.40 -4.05
CA SER A 123 -12.52 -9.16 -3.66
C SER A 123 -12.54 -9.62 -2.20
N GLY A 124 -13.58 -9.29 -1.45
CA GLY A 124 -13.75 -9.77 -0.08
C GLY A 124 -13.18 -8.87 1.00
N ALA A 125 -12.78 -7.64 0.67
CA ALA A 125 -12.28 -6.70 1.66
C ALA A 125 -13.40 -6.29 2.62
N LYS A 126 -13.07 -6.17 3.90
CA LYS A 126 -13.98 -5.68 4.94
C LYS A 126 -13.52 -4.37 5.54
N LYS A 127 -12.24 -4.08 5.43
CA LYS A 127 -11.63 -2.84 5.87
C LYS A 127 -10.96 -2.18 4.67
N VAL A 128 -11.10 -0.86 4.56
CA VAL A 128 -10.48 -0.10 3.48
C VAL A 128 -9.69 1.05 4.08
N LEU A 129 -8.40 1.09 3.78
CA LEU A 129 -7.50 2.18 4.16
C LEU A 129 -7.45 3.16 2.99
N LEU A 130 -7.82 4.43 3.23
CA LEU A 130 -7.87 5.44 2.18
C LEU A 130 -7.46 6.81 2.72
N PRO A 131 -6.95 7.70 1.84
CA PRO A 131 -6.49 9.02 2.30
C PRO A 131 -7.66 9.90 2.73
N ILE A 132 -7.44 10.73 3.73
CA ILE A 132 -8.45 11.67 4.22
C ILE A 132 -8.91 12.62 3.11
N THR A 133 -8.06 12.90 2.14
CA THR A 133 -8.40 13.73 0.98
C THR A 133 -9.49 13.12 0.10
N SER A 134 -9.76 11.83 0.22
CA SER A 134 -10.84 11.15 -0.51
C SER A 134 -12.17 11.18 0.24
N ALA A 135 -12.22 11.68 1.46
CA ALA A 135 -13.45 11.68 2.26
C ALA A 135 -14.59 12.47 1.58
N ALA A 136 -14.25 13.57 0.89
CA ALA A 136 -15.24 14.38 0.17
C ALA A 136 -15.88 13.63 -1.00
N ASP A 137 -15.17 12.65 -1.57
CA ASP A 137 -15.65 11.90 -2.73
C ASP A 137 -16.55 10.71 -2.32
N LEU A 138 -16.69 10.43 -1.03
CA LEU A 138 -17.57 9.34 -0.56
C LEU A 138 -19.02 9.59 -0.93
N GLY A 139 -19.44 10.84 -1.06
CA GLY A 139 -20.78 11.17 -1.50
C GLY A 139 -21.12 10.73 -2.93
N THR A 140 -20.10 10.36 -3.72
CA THR A 140 -20.29 9.86 -5.08
C THR A 140 -20.57 8.35 -5.11
N ALA A 141 -20.35 7.65 -4.00
CA ALA A 141 -20.57 6.22 -3.90
C ALA A 141 -21.93 5.91 -3.26
N PRO A 142 -22.58 4.80 -3.66
CA PRO A 142 -23.84 4.39 -3.00
C PRO A 142 -23.65 4.16 -1.51
N ALA A 143 -24.63 4.61 -0.71
CA ALA A 143 -24.57 4.44 0.74
C ALA A 143 -24.48 2.97 1.16
N ASP A 144 -25.15 2.09 0.44
CA ASP A 144 -25.13 0.64 0.71
C ASP A 144 -23.71 0.08 0.52
N LEU A 145 -22.99 0.57 -0.47
CA LEU A 145 -21.62 0.15 -0.73
C LEU A 145 -20.70 0.60 0.41
N ILE A 146 -20.78 1.87 0.80
CA ILE A 146 -19.99 2.41 1.90
C ILE A 146 -20.25 1.65 3.20
N GLY A 147 -21.48 1.28 3.45
CA GLY A 147 -21.89 0.56 4.65
C GLY A 147 -21.32 -0.87 4.76
N CYS A 148 -20.75 -1.40 3.68
CA CYS A 148 -20.14 -2.74 3.69
C CYS A 148 -18.76 -2.76 4.35
N PHE A 149 -18.16 -1.59 4.62
CA PHE A 149 -16.76 -1.50 5.05
C PHE A 149 -16.60 -0.79 6.38
N ASN A 150 -15.52 -1.12 7.08
CA ASN A 150 -14.91 -0.25 8.06
C ASN A 150 -13.88 0.61 7.31
N LEU A 151 -14.18 1.90 7.15
CA LEU A 151 -13.29 2.83 6.46
C LEU A 151 -12.28 3.40 7.44
N ILE A 152 -11.00 3.31 7.08
CA ILE A 152 -9.89 3.76 7.91
C ILE A 152 -9.13 4.83 7.13
N PHE A 153 -9.15 6.07 7.62
CA PHE A 153 -8.52 7.19 6.93
C PHE A 153 -7.10 7.42 7.43
N TYR A 154 -6.21 7.82 6.53
CA TYR A 154 -4.85 8.19 6.89
C TYR A 154 -4.55 9.61 6.42
N GLN A 155 -3.66 10.28 7.17
CA GLN A 155 -3.30 11.68 6.91
C GLN A 155 -1.84 11.83 6.47
N SER A 156 -1.04 10.79 6.59
CA SER A 156 0.37 10.77 6.22
C SER A 156 0.77 9.35 5.85
N ALA A 157 1.94 9.21 5.25
CA ALA A 157 2.47 7.89 4.94
C ALA A 157 2.72 7.07 6.21
N GLU A 158 3.26 7.68 7.25
CA GLU A 158 3.47 7.03 8.55
C GLU A 158 2.16 6.59 9.18
N ASP A 159 1.15 7.45 9.14
CA ASP A 159 -0.19 7.16 9.65
C ASP A 159 -0.81 5.97 8.90
N ALA A 160 -0.63 5.93 7.58
CA ALA A 160 -1.11 4.82 6.77
C ALA A 160 -0.48 3.49 7.21
N VAL A 161 0.83 3.49 7.47
CA VAL A 161 1.53 2.29 7.93
C VAL A 161 0.97 1.85 9.29
N TYR A 162 0.86 2.76 10.25
CA TYR A 162 0.36 2.43 11.58
C TYR A 162 -1.06 1.89 11.54
N ASN A 163 -1.92 2.52 10.75
CA ASN A 163 -3.31 2.09 10.62
C ASN A 163 -3.44 0.73 9.92
N ALA A 164 -2.60 0.48 8.92
CA ALA A 164 -2.61 -0.80 8.20
C ALA A 164 -2.14 -1.95 9.08
N LEU A 165 -1.20 -1.69 10.00
CA LEU A 165 -0.66 -2.70 10.91
C LEU A 165 -1.43 -2.77 12.23
N GLY A 166 -2.39 -1.88 12.46
CA GLY A 166 -3.15 -1.85 13.70
C GLY A 166 -2.31 -1.49 14.90
N VAL A 167 -1.26 -0.68 14.73
CA VAL A 167 -0.38 -0.22 15.81
C VAL A 167 -0.53 1.29 16.02
N GLU A 168 -0.14 1.73 17.18
CA GLU A 168 -0.18 3.15 17.53
C GLU A 168 1.23 3.77 17.56
#